data_3b1c144eb7cfc2e2ee600e081fa613cc
#
_entry.id   3b1c144eb7cfc2e2ee600e081fa613cc
#
_cell.length_a   1.000
_cell.length_b   1.000
_cell.length_c   1.000
_cell.angle_alpha   90.00
_cell.angle_beta   90.00
_cell.angle_gamma   90.00
#
_symmetry.space_group_name_H-M   'P 1'
#
loop_
_entity.id
_entity.type
_entity.pdbx_description
1 polymer ?
#
loop_
_entity_poly.entity_id
_entity_poly.type
_entity_poly.pdbx_seq_one_letter_code
_entity_poly.pdbx_strand_id
1 'polypeptide(L)'
;MAFNGNFMCTSFKKELLYGAHDFDASSGDTFKIALYTNSATLNASTTAYANTNEVSGTNYSAGGQALTPVDPTSSGTTALTDFTDETWSSATITARGA
;
A
#
# COMPACT_ATOMS: atom_id res chain seq x y z
N MET A 1 -2.84 18.84 -2.82
CA MET A 1 -1.42 18.83 -3.20
C MET A 1 -1.12 17.64 -4.11
N ALA A 2 -0.29 17.84 -5.12
CA ALA A 2 0.07 16.76 -6.03
C ALA A 2 1.07 15.79 -5.37
N PHE A 3 1.11 14.56 -5.86
CA PHE A 3 2.15 13.60 -5.48
C PHE A 3 3.52 14.11 -5.90
N ASN A 4 4.50 14.01 -5.00
CA ASN A 4 5.86 14.48 -5.22
C ASN A 4 6.89 13.34 -5.25
N GLY A 5 6.46 12.10 -5.36
CA GLY A 5 7.33 10.93 -5.39
C GLY A 5 6.84 9.82 -4.50
N ASN A 6 7.73 8.92 -4.18
CA ASN A 6 7.44 7.77 -3.34
C ASN A 6 7.99 8.01 -1.94
N PHE A 7 7.22 7.59 -0.93
CA PHE A 7 7.59 7.80 0.47
C PHE A 7 7.28 6.54 1.27
N MET A 8 8.08 6.31 2.30
CA MET A 8 7.76 5.36 3.34
C MET A 8 7.40 6.15 4.60
N CYS A 9 6.21 5.91 5.15
CA CYS A 9 5.75 6.64 6.33
C CYS A 9 6.67 6.41 7.51
N THR A 10 7.01 7.48 8.23
CA THR A 10 7.86 7.38 9.41
C THR A 10 7.25 6.49 10.48
N SER A 11 5.92 6.56 10.65
CA SER A 11 5.20 5.68 11.58
C SER A 11 5.39 4.20 11.21
N PHE A 12 5.31 3.87 9.92
CA PHE A 12 5.52 2.50 9.45
C PHE A 12 6.95 2.03 9.74
N LYS A 13 7.95 2.87 9.47
CA LYS A 13 9.36 2.53 9.77
C LYS A 13 9.58 2.25 11.25
N LYS A 14 8.98 3.07 12.10
CA LYS A 14 9.03 2.88 13.56
C LYS A 14 8.37 1.56 13.96
N GLU A 15 7.22 1.27 13.39
CA GLU A 15 6.46 0.04 13.69
C GLU A 15 7.18 -1.21 13.20
N LEU A 16 7.93 -1.13 12.11
CA LEU A 16 8.80 -2.24 11.69
C LEU A 16 9.83 -2.57 12.78
N LEU A 17 10.41 -1.56 13.42
CA LEU A 17 11.38 -1.76 14.48
C LEU A 17 10.77 -2.37 15.73
N TYR A 18 9.47 -2.18 15.96
CA TYR A 18 8.73 -2.86 17.02
C TYR A 18 8.33 -4.29 16.68
N GLY A 19 8.48 -4.70 15.42
CA GLY A 19 7.92 -5.96 14.96
C GLY A 19 6.40 -5.95 14.85
N ALA A 20 5.79 -4.77 14.61
CA ALA A 20 4.34 -4.63 14.54
C ALA A 20 3.76 -5.10 13.21
N HIS A 21 4.58 -5.25 12.17
CA HIS A 21 4.13 -5.68 10.86
C HIS A 21 4.76 -7.03 10.50
N ASP A 22 3.91 -8.00 10.23
CA ASP A 22 4.31 -9.36 9.91
C ASP A 22 3.94 -9.66 8.45
N PHE A 23 4.94 -9.88 7.62
CA PHE A 23 4.78 -10.12 6.18
C PHE A 23 4.71 -11.61 5.83
N ASP A 24 4.62 -12.50 6.81
CA ASP A 24 4.46 -13.93 6.58
C ASP A 24 3.17 -14.20 5.80
N ALA A 25 3.25 -15.07 4.81
CA ALA A 25 2.12 -15.32 3.91
C ALA A 25 0.99 -16.09 4.56
N SER A 26 1.29 -16.92 5.58
CA SER A 26 0.31 -17.82 6.19
C SER A 26 -0.26 -17.32 7.50
N SER A 27 0.52 -16.59 8.28
CA SER A 27 0.13 -16.16 9.63
C SER A 27 0.37 -14.67 9.89
N GLY A 28 0.77 -13.93 8.86
CA GLY A 28 1.06 -12.51 8.98
C GLY A 28 -0.16 -11.61 8.94
N ASP A 29 0.09 -10.33 8.85
CA ASP A 29 -0.94 -9.30 8.81
C ASP A 29 -1.63 -9.25 7.45
N THR A 30 -2.82 -8.62 7.43
CA THR A 30 -3.52 -8.32 6.18
C THR A 30 -3.11 -6.92 5.72
N PHE A 31 -2.57 -6.85 4.51
CA PHE A 31 -2.19 -5.59 3.87
C PHE A 31 -3.16 -5.26 2.74
N LYS A 32 -3.37 -3.98 2.48
CA LYS A 32 -4.24 -3.52 1.41
C LYS A 32 -3.54 -2.45 0.59
N ILE A 33 -3.91 -2.36 -0.68
CA ILE A 33 -3.45 -1.29 -1.56
C ILE A 33 -4.63 -0.41 -1.94
N ALA A 34 -4.54 0.88 -1.67
CA ALA A 34 -5.55 1.86 -2.03
C ALA A 34 -4.97 2.84 -3.05
N LEU A 35 -5.80 3.28 -3.98
CA LEU A 35 -5.38 4.17 -5.06
C LEU A 35 -5.88 5.59 -4.79
N TYR A 36 -5.05 6.57 -5.12
CA TYR A 36 -5.34 7.98 -4.85
C TYR A 36 -5.21 8.85 -6.09
N THR A 37 -6.01 9.91 -6.13
CA THR A 37 -5.92 10.93 -7.16
C THR A 37 -4.73 11.84 -6.91
N ASN A 38 -4.39 12.67 -7.91
CA ASN A 38 -3.29 13.63 -7.79
C ASN A 38 -3.54 14.71 -6.72
N SER A 39 -4.77 14.83 -6.22
CA SER A 39 -5.11 15.79 -5.16
C SER A 39 -4.80 15.29 -3.76
N ALA A 40 -4.46 14.03 -3.60
CA ALA A 40 -4.15 13.48 -2.29
C ALA A 40 -2.84 14.04 -1.74
N THR A 41 -2.79 14.23 -0.43
CA THR A 41 -1.58 14.64 0.29
C THR A 41 -1.11 13.47 1.12
N LEU A 42 -0.18 12.70 0.56
CA LEU A 42 0.42 11.54 1.21
C LEU A 42 1.93 11.73 1.22
N ASN A 43 2.56 11.52 2.36
CA ASN A 43 4.00 11.74 2.52
C ASN A 43 4.52 10.96 3.74
N ALA A 44 5.78 11.18 4.09
CA ALA A 44 6.42 10.49 5.21
C ALA A 44 5.72 10.75 6.56
N SER A 45 4.96 11.83 6.68
CA SER A 45 4.23 12.15 7.90
C SER A 45 2.83 11.55 7.98
N THR A 46 2.39 10.83 6.95
CA THR A 46 1.10 10.14 6.95
C THR A 46 1.12 9.01 7.98
N THR A 47 0.11 8.95 8.84
CA THR A 47 0.09 7.98 9.95
C THR A 47 -1.07 6.99 9.88
N ALA A 48 -2.08 7.23 9.03
CA ALA A 48 -3.26 6.37 8.96
C ALA A 48 -3.88 6.46 7.59
N TYR A 49 -4.61 5.40 7.23
CA TYR A 49 -5.45 5.42 6.05
C TYR A 49 -6.52 6.50 6.18
N ALA A 50 -6.74 7.22 5.09
CA ALA A 50 -7.86 8.13 4.95
C ALA A 50 -8.39 8.04 3.51
N ASN A 51 -9.70 8.16 3.36
CA ASN A 51 -10.30 8.10 2.03
C ASN A 51 -10.39 9.46 1.34
N THR A 52 -9.81 10.49 1.92
CA THR A 52 -9.76 11.82 1.31
C THR A 52 -8.95 11.77 0.02
N ASN A 53 -9.59 12.14 -1.09
CA ASN A 53 -8.99 12.07 -2.43
C ASN A 53 -8.56 10.66 -2.88
N GLU A 54 -9.12 9.64 -2.24
CA GLU A 54 -9.04 8.29 -2.78
C GLU A 54 -9.83 8.22 -4.09
N VAL A 55 -9.39 7.36 -5.00
CA VAL A 55 -10.06 7.12 -6.27
C VAL A 55 -11.50 6.67 -6.04
N SER A 56 -12.41 7.14 -6.89
CA SER A 56 -13.76 6.61 -6.97
C SER A 56 -14.10 6.32 -8.44
N GLY A 57 -14.94 5.32 -8.65
CA GLY A 57 -15.32 4.95 -10.01
C GLY A 57 -15.78 3.50 -10.09
N THR A 58 -16.07 3.07 -11.31
CA THR A 58 -16.59 1.74 -11.58
C THR A 58 -15.58 0.67 -11.16
N ASN A 59 -16.04 -0.30 -10.39
CA ASN A 59 -15.25 -1.45 -9.93
C ASN A 59 -14.05 -1.09 -9.04
N TYR A 60 -14.16 0.03 -8.34
CA TYR A 60 -13.23 0.37 -7.27
C TYR A 60 -14.01 0.66 -5.99
N SER A 61 -13.59 0.09 -4.88
CA SER A 61 -14.20 0.33 -3.56
C SER A 61 -13.18 1.00 -2.64
N ALA A 62 -13.66 1.93 -1.81
CA ALA A 62 -12.81 2.60 -0.83
C ALA A 62 -12.05 1.60 0.05
N GLY A 63 -10.81 1.88 0.33
CA GLY A 63 -9.91 0.96 1.02
C GLY A 63 -9.12 0.06 0.07
N GLY A 64 -9.46 0.04 -1.22
CA GLY A 64 -8.76 -0.72 -2.23
C GLY A 64 -8.97 -2.23 -2.12
N GLN A 65 -7.93 -2.98 -2.45
CA GLN A 65 -7.95 -4.44 -2.43
C GLN A 65 -6.97 -5.00 -1.41
N ALA A 66 -7.32 -6.15 -0.84
CA ALA A 66 -6.37 -6.90 -0.01
C ALA A 66 -5.24 -7.45 -0.88
N LEU A 67 -4.02 -7.33 -0.39
CA LEU A 67 -2.85 -7.90 -1.03
C LEU A 67 -2.67 -9.35 -0.59
N THR A 68 -2.13 -10.17 -1.48
CA THR A 68 -1.76 -11.55 -1.15
C THR A 68 -0.26 -11.59 -0.90
N PRO A 69 0.20 -11.78 0.35
CA PRO A 69 1.63 -11.79 0.65
C PRO A 69 2.34 -12.99 0.04
N VAL A 70 3.58 -12.76 -0.34
CA VAL A 70 4.55 -13.81 -0.65
C VAL A 70 5.56 -13.81 0.49
N ASP A 71 5.94 -14.98 0.98
CA ASP A 71 6.86 -15.05 2.11
C ASP A 71 8.14 -14.25 1.84
N PRO A 72 8.61 -13.47 2.80
CA PRO A 72 9.88 -12.77 2.66
C PRO A 72 11.02 -13.74 2.35
N THR A 73 11.89 -13.33 1.45
CA THR A 73 13.04 -14.13 1.01
C THR A 73 14.30 -13.29 0.98
N SER A 74 15.40 -13.93 0.64
CA SER A 74 16.67 -13.23 0.45
C SER A 74 17.35 -13.69 -0.83
N SER A 75 18.13 -12.80 -1.41
CA SER A 75 19.00 -13.08 -2.54
C SER A 75 20.35 -12.44 -2.26
N GLY A 76 21.38 -13.27 -2.09
CA GLY A 76 22.67 -12.77 -1.64
C GLY A 76 22.55 -12.12 -0.26
N THR A 77 22.88 -10.84 -0.16
CA THR A 77 22.77 -10.06 1.07
C THR A 77 21.53 -9.15 1.09
N THR A 78 20.62 -9.32 0.13
CA THR A 78 19.39 -8.54 0.03
C THR A 78 18.22 -9.34 0.56
N ALA A 79 17.50 -8.78 1.54
CA ALA A 79 16.20 -9.32 1.98
C ALA A 79 15.09 -8.59 1.24
N LEU A 80 14.06 -9.30 0.85
CA LEU A 80 12.94 -8.72 0.10
C LEU A 80 11.61 -9.32 0.54
N THR A 81 10.56 -8.53 0.39
CA THR A 81 9.18 -8.97 0.54
C THR A 81 8.40 -8.58 -0.71
N ASP A 82 7.34 -9.31 -1.00
CA ASP A 82 6.56 -9.11 -2.20
C ASP A 82 5.09 -9.46 -1.96
N PHE A 83 4.26 -9.06 -2.89
CA PHE A 83 2.85 -9.44 -2.95
C PHE A 83 2.55 -9.88 -4.37
N THR A 84 1.57 -10.78 -4.54
CA THR A 84 1.12 -11.11 -5.88
C THR A 84 0.48 -9.89 -6.53
N ASP A 85 0.50 -9.83 -7.86
CA ASP A 85 -0.06 -8.71 -8.60
C ASP A 85 -1.54 -8.54 -8.31
N GLU A 86 -1.98 -7.28 -8.15
CA GLU A 86 -3.39 -6.95 -7.95
C GLU A 86 -3.98 -6.33 -9.21
N THR A 87 -5.21 -6.69 -9.53
CA THR A 87 -5.90 -6.22 -10.71
C THR A 87 -7.31 -5.73 -10.36
N TRP A 88 -7.67 -4.56 -10.86
CA TRP A 88 -9.06 -4.06 -10.85
C TRP A 88 -9.65 -4.30 -12.22
N SER A 89 -10.35 -5.43 -12.39
CA SER A 89 -10.92 -5.84 -13.67
C SER A 89 -12.07 -4.91 -14.08
N SER A 90 -12.08 -4.51 -15.35
CA SER A 90 -13.11 -3.65 -15.93
C SER A 90 -13.34 -2.34 -15.17
N ALA A 91 -12.32 -1.84 -14.50
CA ALA A 91 -12.40 -0.60 -13.74
C ALA A 91 -12.37 0.61 -14.66
N THR A 92 -13.17 1.62 -14.31
CA THR A 92 -13.12 2.94 -14.95
C THR A 92 -12.72 3.94 -13.88
N ILE A 93 -11.44 4.15 -13.73
CA ILE A 93 -10.85 4.98 -12.68
C ILE A 93 -9.65 5.75 -13.21
N THR A 94 -9.31 6.83 -12.52
CA THR A 94 -8.09 7.59 -12.77
C THR A 94 -7.32 7.70 -11.45
N ALA A 95 -6.14 7.16 -11.41
CA ALA A 95 -5.30 7.18 -10.22
C ALA A 95 -3.94 7.82 -10.53
N ARG A 96 -3.35 8.46 -9.53
CA ARG A 96 -2.00 9.02 -9.62
C ARG A 96 -0.99 8.16 -8.86
N GLY A 97 -1.43 7.53 -7.77
CA GLY A 97 -0.55 6.72 -6.94
C GLY A 97 -1.32 5.87 -5.96
N ALA A 98 -0.57 5.13 -5.15
CA ALA A 98 -1.10 4.19 -4.17
C ALA A 98 -0.44 4.37 -2.82
#